data_4b1e5fccf4e1e7e5b6b5d5f8853d1519
#
_entry.id   4b1e5fccf4e1e7e5b6b5d5f8853d1519
#
_cell.length_a   1.000
_cell.length_b   1.000
_cell.length_c   1.000
_cell.angle_alpha   90.00
_cell.angle_beta   90.00
_cell.angle_gamma   90.00
#
_symmetry.space_group_name_H-M   'P 1'
#
loop_
_entity.id
_entity.type
_entity.pdbx_description
1 polymer ?
#
loop_
_entity_poly.entity_id
_entity_poly.type
_entity_poly.pdbx_seq_one_letter_code
_entity_poly.pdbx_strand_id
1 'polypeptide(L)'
;MSSTTHTPTEAMPPPSTHVGAWAWLKSRLFSSPLNILITVLLAWFLLMSVPALLEWAFFKADFNAANAQECRASGGACWAFIIEKHRLILFGTYPFDEQWRPLIATIILVGVIICSGIRYFWNWKLAAIWVVGLTAVALLMWGGVFGLTYVENARWGGLPLTLILSTFGIAFAFPIGVLLALGRRSKMPAIKALCVVYIELIRGVPLISLLFMSSVMLPLFLPEGVSIDKLLRAQIAIIMFAAAYIAETVRGGLQAIPKGQYEGADSLGLKYWQQMRKIILPQALKIVIPPLVSIFIALFKDTSLVVIIGIFDLTLAAKAALSDAAWRGFGVEAYLFISLIYFVFCFSMSKYSQALEKRLATDHQR
;
A
#
# COMPACT_ATOMS: atom_id res chain seq x y z
N MET A 1 -30.93 -50.50 -32.61
CA MET A 1 -30.17 -49.27 -32.37
C MET A 1 -29.13 -49.62 -31.28
N SER A 2 -27.88 -49.89 -31.70
CA SER A 2 -26.79 -50.26 -30.81
C SER A 2 -26.13 -49.00 -30.28
N SER A 3 -26.26 -48.73 -28.98
CA SER A 3 -25.58 -47.61 -28.30
C SER A 3 -24.12 -48.02 -28.04
N THR A 4 -23.21 -47.47 -28.86
CA THR A 4 -21.79 -47.57 -28.61
C THR A 4 -21.46 -46.64 -27.41
N THR A 5 -21.24 -47.26 -26.25
CA THR A 5 -20.68 -46.60 -25.07
C THR A 5 -19.24 -46.18 -25.38
N HIS A 6 -19.03 -44.89 -25.61
CA HIS A 6 -17.70 -44.31 -25.67
C HIS A 6 -17.09 -44.39 -24.26
N THR A 7 -16.19 -45.36 -24.02
CA THR A 7 -15.27 -45.32 -22.87
C THR A 7 -14.29 -44.15 -23.06
N PRO A 8 -14.18 -43.22 -22.11
CA PRO A 8 -13.17 -42.17 -22.20
C PRO A 8 -11.79 -42.85 -22.25
N THR A 9 -11.03 -42.57 -23.29
CA THR A 9 -9.63 -43.01 -23.40
C THR A 9 -8.89 -42.31 -22.27
N GLU A 10 -8.29 -43.10 -21.35
CA GLU A 10 -7.41 -42.54 -20.31
C GLU A 10 -6.33 -41.69 -20.96
N ALA A 11 -6.26 -40.41 -20.55
CA ALA A 11 -5.26 -39.48 -21.06
C ALA A 11 -3.86 -40.03 -20.73
N MET A 12 -3.12 -40.43 -21.77
CA MET A 12 -1.73 -40.87 -21.58
C MET A 12 -0.95 -39.78 -20.87
N PRO A 13 -0.13 -40.13 -19.85
CA PRO A 13 0.73 -39.16 -19.21
C PRO A 13 1.66 -38.51 -20.24
N PRO A 14 1.96 -37.22 -20.14
CA PRO A 14 2.81 -36.55 -21.10
C PRO A 14 4.18 -37.22 -21.16
N PRO A 15 4.84 -37.28 -22.34
CA PRO A 15 6.15 -37.89 -22.49
C PRO A 15 7.14 -37.31 -21.45
N SER A 16 8.00 -38.16 -20.88
CA SER A 16 8.98 -37.78 -19.86
C SER A 16 9.92 -36.62 -20.30
N THR A 17 10.06 -36.43 -21.61
CA THR A 17 10.80 -35.29 -22.19
C THR A 17 10.12 -33.93 -22.01
N HIS A 18 8.86 -33.90 -21.63
CA HIS A 18 8.07 -32.69 -21.38
C HIS A 18 7.78 -32.43 -19.90
N VAL A 19 8.23 -33.33 -19.00
CA VAL A 19 8.00 -33.24 -17.56
C VAL A 19 9.33 -33.14 -16.82
N GLY A 20 9.41 -32.23 -15.86
CA GLY A 20 10.58 -32.03 -15.01
C GLY A 20 11.31 -30.71 -15.23
N ALA A 21 12.23 -30.39 -14.30
CA ALA A 21 12.97 -29.11 -14.30
C ALA A 21 13.78 -28.92 -15.59
N TRP A 22 14.38 -29.98 -16.13
CA TRP A 22 15.16 -29.91 -17.38
C TRP A 22 14.31 -29.60 -18.61
N ALA A 23 13.14 -30.23 -18.73
CA ALA A 23 12.21 -29.97 -19.81
C ALA A 23 11.68 -28.52 -19.74
N TRP A 24 11.38 -28.03 -18.53
CA TRP A 24 10.98 -26.66 -18.29
C TRP A 24 12.08 -25.66 -18.67
N LEU A 25 13.34 -25.89 -18.26
CA LEU A 25 14.49 -25.08 -18.62
C LEU A 25 14.68 -25.01 -20.15
N LYS A 26 14.67 -26.19 -20.81
CA LYS A 26 14.83 -26.26 -22.26
C LYS A 26 13.71 -25.54 -23.01
N SER A 27 12.47 -25.71 -22.61
CA SER A 27 11.31 -25.15 -23.30
C SER A 27 11.11 -23.64 -23.03
N ARG A 28 11.58 -23.13 -21.88
CA ARG A 28 11.38 -21.71 -21.49
C ARG A 28 12.62 -20.85 -21.70
N LEU A 29 13.80 -21.33 -21.30
CA LEU A 29 15.04 -20.54 -21.35
C LEU A 29 15.84 -20.76 -22.63
N PHE A 30 15.75 -21.95 -23.23
CA PHE A 30 16.56 -22.33 -24.40
C PHE A 30 15.68 -22.69 -25.61
N SER A 31 14.48 -22.10 -25.72
CA SER A 31 13.51 -22.43 -26.77
C SER A 31 13.86 -21.81 -28.13
N SER A 32 14.62 -20.71 -28.18
CA SER A 32 15.04 -20.04 -29.41
C SER A 32 16.43 -19.44 -29.26
N PRO A 33 17.16 -19.12 -30.38
CA PRO A 33 18.47 -18.50 -30.31
C PRO A 33 18.46 -17.18 -29.51
N LEU A 34 17.41 -16.38 -29.65
CA LEU A 34 17.23 -15.14 -28.89
C LEU A 34 17.08 -15.41 -27.38
N ASN A 35 16.26 -16.40 -27.00
CA ASN A 35 16.07 -16.77 -25.60
C ASN A 35 17.37 -17.32 -24.99
N ILE A 36 18.17 -18.08 -25.78
CA ILE A 36 19.49 -18.56 -25.34
C ILE A 36 20.40 -17.36 -25.06
N LEU A 37 20.49 -16.40 -25.99
CA LEU A 37 21.33 -15.21 -25.85
C LEU A 37 20.92 -14.40 -24.59
N ILE A 38 19.62 -14.12 -24.43
CA ILE A 38 19.10 -13.40 -23.25
C ILE A 38 19.41 -14.16 -21.97
N THR A 39 19.18 -15.47 -21.94
CA THR A 39 19.44 -16.30 -20.77
C THR A 39 20.91 -16.31 -20.37
N VAL A 40 21.81 -16.43 -21.36
CA VAL A 40 23.26 -16.41 -21.12
C VAL A 40 23.72 -15.04 -20.61
N LEU A 41 23.25 -13.95 -21.22
CA LEU A 41 23.58 -12.59 -20.79
C LEU A 41 23.06 -12.31 -19.36
N LEU A 42 21.83 -12.70 -19.05
CA LEU A 42 21.27 -12.54 -17.71
C LEU A 42 21.99 -13.42 -16.68
N ALA A 43 22.28 -14.67 -17.02
CA ALA A 43 23.04 -15.54 -16.14
C ALA A 43 24.44 -15.00 -15.85
N TRP A 44 25.14 -14.53 -16.88
CA TRP A 44 26.44 -13.88 -16.72
C TRP A 44 26.37 -12.63 -15.84
N PHE A 45 25.38 -11.75 -16.09
CA PHE A 45 25.14 -10.55 -15.28
C PHE A 45 24.87 -10.92 -13.82
N LEU A 46 24.01 -11.90 -13.55
CA LEU A 46 23.70 -12.35 -12.18
C LEU A 46 24.91 -12.98 -11.49
N LEU A 47 25.67 -13.83 -12.21
CA LEU A 47 26.88 -14.46 -11.67
C LEU A 47 27.98 -13.44 -11.30
N MET A 48 28.04 -12.29 -11.98
CA MET A 48 28.98 -11.22 -11.66
C MET A 48 28.43 -10.29 -10.57
N SER A 49 27.15 -9.93 -10.66
CA SER A 49 26.57 -8.91 -9.76
C SER A 49 26.18 -9.46 -8.39
N VAL A 50 25.62 -10.67 -8.32
CA VAL A 50 25.12 -11.23 -7.04
C VAL A 50 26.25 -11.50 -6.05
N PRO A 51 27.39 -12.15 -6.41
CA PRO A 51 28.50 -12.31 -5.49
C PRO A 51 29.07 -10.98 -5.01
N ALA A 52 29.23 -10.00 -5.91
CA ALA A 52 29.73 -8.67 -5.55
C ALA A 52 28.80 -7.93 -4.57
N LEU A 53 27.47 -8.03 -4.80
CA LEU A 53 26.47 -7.48 -3.87
C LEU A 53 26.48 -8.17 -2.51
N LEU A 54 26.61 -9.51 -2.48
CA LEU A 54 26.69 -10.27 -1.23
C LEU A 54 27.99 -9.95 -0.47
N GLU A 55 29.11 -9.84 -1.19
CA GLU A 55 30.38 -9.45 -0.61
C GLU A 55 30.29 -8.06 0.03
N TRP A 56 29.75 -7.08 -0.70
CA TRP A 56 29.54 -5.73 -0.19
C TRP A 56 28.55 -5.69 0.99
N ALA A 57 27.40 -6.39 0.88
CA ALA A 57 26.32 -6.29 1.85
C ALA A 57 26.58 -7.04 3.16
N PHE A 58 27.38 -8.13 3.12
CA PHE A 58 27.55 -9.03 4.27
C PHE A 58 29.01 -9.31 4.62
N PHE A 59 29.86 -9.69 3.64
CA PHE A 59 31.20 -10.16 3.95
C PHE A 59 32.18 -9.02 4.28
N LYS A 60 32.06 -7.88 3.60
CA LYS A 60 32.86 -6.67 3.86
C LYS A 60 32.10 -5.64 4.71
N ALA A 61 30.84 -5.94 5.06
CA ALA A 61 30.00 -5.02 5.79
C ALA A 61 30.49 -4.77 7.22
N ASP A 62 30.36 -3.53 7.67
CA ASP A 62 30.69 -3.14 9.03
C ASP A 62 29.42 -2.87 9.84
N PHE A 63 29.30 -3.57 10.97
CA PHE A 63 28.17 -3.47 11.90
C PHE A 63 28.51 -2.70 13.17
N ASN A 64 29.81 -2.48 13.46
CA ASN A 64 30.27 -1.96 14.74
C ASN A 64 31.15 -0.72 14.63
N ALA A 65 31.32 -0.15 13.44
CA ALA A 65 32.14 1.05 13.24
C ALA A 65 31.67 2.20 14.16
N ALA A 66 32.59 2.83 14.85
CA ALA A 66 32.30 3.97 15.69
C ALA A 66 32.08 5.28 14.90
N ASN A 67 32.53 5.34 13.65
CA ASN A 67 32.43 6.53 12.81
C ASN A 67 32.44 6.19 11.32
N ALA A 68 32.10 7.19 10.50
CA ALA A 68 32.00 7.05 9.04
C ALA A 68 33.35 6.71 8.38
N GLN A 69 34.49 7.07 8.98
CA GLN A 69 35.80 6.79 8.38
C GLN A 69 36.15 5.30 8.49
N GLU A 70 35.88 4.68 9.65
CA GLU A 70 36.04 3.24 9.84
C GLU A 70 35.14 2.45 8.89
N CYS A 71 33.87 2.82 8.77
CA CYS A 71 32.98 2.21 7.79
C CYS A 71 33.48 2.28 6.34
N ARG A 72 34.04 3.41 5.93
CA ARG A 72 34.59 3.54 4.57
C ARG A 72 35.83 2.70 4.37
N ALA A 73 36.62 2.48 5.41
CA ALA A 73 37.82 1.67 5.35
C ALA A 73 37.52 0.18 5.08
N SER A 74 36.36 -0.34 5.51
CA SER A 74 35.94 -1.73 5.27
C SER A 74 35.65 -2.00 3.77
N GLY A 75 35.27 -0.97 3.01
CA GLY A 75 34.89 -1.10 1.60
C GLY A 75 33.58 -1.84 1.35
N GLY A 76 32.82 -2.18 2.42
CA GLY A 76 31.51 -2.81 2.38
C GLY A 76 30.38 -1.89 2.82
N ALA A 77 29.19 -2.47 3.02
CA ALA A 77 28.02 -1.75 3.55
C ALA A 77 28.22 -1.33 5.01
N CYS A 78 27.83 -0.12 5.33
CA CYS A 78 27.90 0.41 6.69
C CYS A 78 26.57 0.20 7.43
N TRP A 79 26.36 -0.96 8.01
CA TRP A 79 25.18 -1.22 8.82
C TRP A 79 25.24 -0.56 10.20
N ALA A 80 26.45 -0.22 10.69
CA ALA A 80 26.62 0.59 11.89
C ALA A 80 25.89 1.93 11.80
N PHE A 81 25.82 2.56 10.61
CA PHE A 81 24.99 3.74 10.37
C PHE A 81 23.51 3.48 10.65
N ILE A 82 22.98 2.35 10.18
CA ILE A 82 21.58 1.99 10.43
C ILE A 82 21.35 1.72 11.91
N ILE A 83 22.27 1.01 12.58
CA ILE A 83 22.19 0.75 14.02
C ILE A 83 22.15 2.05 14.82
N GLU A 84 22.94 3.04 14.43
CA GLU A 84 22.96 4.35 15.09
C GLU A 84 21.69 5.18 14.78
N LYS A 85 21.23 5.17 13.53
CA LYS A 85 20.19 6.08 13.05
C LYS A 85 18.78 5.46 12.95
N HIS A 86 18.62 4.16 13.22
CA HIS A 86 17.31 3.49 13.06
C HIS A 86 16.19 4.17 13.84
N ARG A 87 16.45 4.69 15.02
CA ARG A 87 15.45 5.38 15.84
C ARG A 87 14.95 6.66 15.19
N LEU A 88 15.85 7.46 14.60
CA LEU A 88 15.48 8.65 13.84
C LEU A 88 14.71 8.28 12.57
N ILE A 89 15.15 7.24 11.85
CA ILE A 89 14.49 6.78 10.63
C ILE A 89 13.09 6.25 10.94
N LEU A 90 12.95 5.42 11.99
CA LEU A 90 11.67 4.79 12.33
C LEU A 90 10.66 5.72 12.99
N PHE A 91 11.10 6.68 13.81
CA PHE A 91 10.22 7.51 14.64
C PHE A 91 10.29 9.01 14.32
N GLY A 92 11.17 9.41 13.40
CA GLY A 92 11.35 10.81 13.02
C GLY A 92 11.84 11.65 14.19
N THR A 93 11.27 12.85 14.31
CA THR A 93 11.61 13.85 15.33
C THR A 93 10.83 13.66 16.64
N TYR A 94 10.16 12.53 16.84
CA TYR A 94 9.49 12.23 18.11
C TYR A 94 10.49 12.23 19.27
N PRO A 95 10.15 12.79 20.46
CA PRO A 95 11.08 12.89 21.59
C PRO A 95 11.73 11.54 21.92
N PHE A 96 13.05 11.55 22.06
CA PHE A 96 13.86 10.32 22.15
C PHE A 96 13.44 9.41 23.31
N ASP A 97 13.19 9.99 24.48
CA ASP A 97 12.79 9.25 25.69
C ASP A 97 11.37 8.70 25.61
N GLU A 98 10.56 9.24 24.71
CA GLU A 98 9.15 8.89 24.53
C GLU A 98 8.90 7.98 23.31
N GLN A 99 9.95 7.53 22.60
CA GLN A 99 9.80 6.76 21.36
C GLN A 99 9.21 5.37 21.53
N TRP A 100 9.09 4.90 22.76
CA TRP A 100 8.30 3.70 23.07
C TRP A 100 6.82 3.85 22.72
N ARG A 101 6.28 5.09 22.76
CA ARG A 101 4.89 5.42 22.46
C ARG A 101 4.56 5.19 20.97
N PRO A 102 5.26 5.82 19.99
CA PRO A 102 5.04 5.56 18.58
C PRO A 102 5.37 4.11 18.20
N LEU A 103 6.26 3.41 18.90
CA LEU A 103 6.50 1.99 18.71
C LEU A 103 5.24 1.18 19.04
N ILE A 104 4.67 1.36 20.23
CA ILE A 104 3.44 0.67 20.64
C ILE A 104 2.28 1.07 19.74
N ALA A 105 2.14 2.36 19.40
CA ALA A 105 1.12 2.83 18.47
C ALA A 105 1.21 2.15 17.11
N THR A 106 2.42 1.95 16.59
CA THR A 106 2.67 1.21 15.35
C THR A 106 2.23 -0.25 15.46
N ILE A 107 2.60 -0.93 16.55
CA ILE A 107 2.22 -2.33 16.80
C ILE A 107 0.70 -2.45 16.88
N ILE A 108 0.03 -1.55 17.60
CA ILE A 108 -1.45 -1.53 17.70
C ILE A 108 -2.07 -1.34 16.32
N LEU A 109 -1.61 -0.36 15.55
CA LEU A 109 -2.16 -0.05 14.22
C LEU A 109 -1.99 -1.24 13.26
N VAL A 110 -0.79 -1.84 13.22
CA VAL A 110 -0.54 -3.06 12.43
C VAL A 110 -1.42 -4.21 12.92
N GLY A 111 -1.57 -4.40 14.22
CA GLY A 111 -2.46 -5.40 14.81
C GLY A 111 -3.93 -5.22 14.38
N VAL A 112 -4.44 -3.99 14.40
CA VAL A 112 -5.80 -3.64 13.94
C VAL A 112 -5.97 -3.96 12.45
N ILE A 113 -4.96 -3.63 11.62
CA ILE A 113 -4.97 -3.96 10.18
C ILE A 113 -4.98 -5.48 9.97
N ILE A 114 -4.16 -6.23 10.70
CA ILE A 114 -4.12 -7.70 10.62
C ILE A 114 -5.48 -8.30 11.04
N CYS A 115 -6.07 -7.82 12.14
CA CYS A 115 -7.40 -8.25 12.59
C CYS A 115 -8.48 -8.00 11.53
N SER A 116 -8.36 -6.89 10.77
CA SER A 116 -9.25 -6.57 9.66
C SER A 116 -9.17 -7.59 8.51
N GLY A 117 -8.02 -8.25 8.35
CA GLY A 117 -7.82 -9.33 7.38
C GLY A 117 -8.42 -10.68 7.80
N ILE A 118 -8.79 -10.86 9.05
CA ILE A 118 -9.23 -12.14 9.62
C ILE A 118 -10.76 -12.18 9.67
N ARG A 119 -11.38 -13.11 8.93
CA ARG A 119 -12.84 -13.23 8.80
C ARG A 119 -13.57 -13.41 10.14
N TYR A 120 -12.93 -14.01 11.14
CA TYR A 120 -13.50 -14.19 12.49
C TYR A 120 -13.93 -12.87 13.13
N PHE A 121 -13.23 -11.77 12.86
CA PHE A 121 -13.53 -10.45 13.41
C PHE A 121 -14.55 -9.66 12.58
N TRP A 122 -15.03 -10.13 11.42
CA TRP A 122 -15.95 -9.40 10.54
C TRP A 122 -17.38 -9.31 11.08
N ASN A 123 -17.50 -8.74 12.25
CA ASN A 123 -18.74 -8.44 12.97
C ASN A 123 -18.54 -7.15 13.78
N TRP A 124 -19.43 -6.84 14.72
CA TRP A 124 -19.30 -5.66 15.57
C TRP A 124 -17.97 -5.58 16.34
N LYS A 125 -17.28 -6.72 16.57
CA LYS A 125 -15.96 -6.76 17.23
C LYS A 125 -14.92 -6.01 16.43
N LEU A 126 -14.97 -6.05 15.08
CA LEU A 126 -14.05 -5.30 14.24
C LEU A 126 -14.21 -3.79 14.45
N ALA A 127 -15.44 -3.29 14.51
CA ALA A 127 -15.68 -1.89 14.82
C ALA A 127 -15.13 -1.50 16.20
N ALA A 128 -15.34 -2.36 17.21
CA ALA A 128 -14.77 -2.14 18.54
C ALA A 128 -13.24 -2.15 18.53
N ILE A 129 -12.59 -3.08 17.82
CA ILE A 129 -11.14 -3.14 17.67
C ILE A 129 -10.61 -1.85 17.01
N TRP A 130 -11.28 -1.34 15.98
CA TRP A 130 -10.90 -0.08 15.33
C TRP A 130 -11.05 1.11 16.27
N VAL A 131 -12.18 1.24 16.96
CA VAL A 131 -12.42 2.35 17.90
C VAL A 131 -11.39 2.33 19.03
N VAL A 132 -11.22 1.18 19.69
CA VAL A 132 -10.25 1.04 20.81
C VAL A 132 -8.82 1.25 20.30
N GLY A 133 -8.47 0.61 19.19
CA GLY A 133 -7.12 0.71 18.61
C GLY A 133 -6.75 2.14 18.18
N LEU A 134 -7.66 2.83 17.46
CA LEU A 134 -7.41 4.21 17.04
C LEU A 134 -7.38 5.18 18.22
N THR A 135 -8.24 4.98 19.23
CA THR A 135 -8.19 5.76 20.48
C THR A 135 -6.85 5.57 21.18
N ALA A 136 -6.39 4.32 21.31
CA ALA A 136 -5.08 4.02 21.91
C ALA A 136 -3.92 4.65 21.10
N VAL A 137 -3.95 4.55 19.78
CA VAL A 137 -2.96 5.20 18.91
C VAL A 137 -2.97 6.71 19.12
N ALA A 138 -4.13 7.33 19.13
CA ALA A 138 -4.27 8.78 19.36
C ALA A 138 -3.71 9.20 20.74
N LEU A 139 -4.08 8.48 21.80
CA LEU A 139 -3.60 8.75 23.15
C LEU A 139 -2.07 8.59 23.26
N LEU A 140 -1.52 7.57 22.64
CA LEU A 140 -0.06 7.35 22.64
C LEU A 140 0.67 8.41 21.81
N MET A 141 0.14 8.80 20.64
CA MET A 141 0.83 9.73 19.76
C MET A 141 0.76 11.17 20.27
N TRP A 142 -0.39 11.65 20.75
CA TRP A 142 -0.52 13.00 21.32
C TRP A 142 -0.09 13.07 22.79
N GLY A 143 -0.48 12.12 23.63
CA GLY A 143 -0.33 12.24 25.08
C GLY A 143 -1.23 13.30 25.69
N GLY A 144 -0.72 14.02 26.68
CA GLY A 144 -1.46 15.07 27.40
C GLY A 144 -2.45 14.55 28.45
N VAL A 145 -2.61 13.23 28.55
CA VAL A 145 -3.47 12.55 29.52
C VAL A 145 -2.74 11.39 30.17
N PHE A 146 -3.23 10.90 31.31
CA PHE A 146 -2.65 9.78 32.05
C PHE A 146 -1.16 9.96 32.40
N GLY A 147 -0.71 11.21 32.62
CA GLY A 147 0.68 11.51 32.92
C GLY A 147 1.62 11.47 31.73
N LEU A 148 1.14 11.26 30.51
CA LEU A 148 1.93 11.32 29.28
C LEU A 148 2.15 12.79 28.89
N THR A 149 3.38 13.14 28.52
CA THR A 149 3.68 14.47 27.98
C THR A 149 2.96 14.69 26.64
N TYR A 150 2.46 15.90 26.41
CA TYR A 150 1.87 16.24 25.11
C TYR A 150 2.95 16.37 24.04
N VAL A 151 2.75 15.69 22.91
CA VAL A 151 3.64 15.75 21.74
C VAL A 151 2.84 16.26 20.54
N GLU A 152 3.23 17.41 20.05
CA GLU A 152 2.59 18.04 18.89
C GLU A 152 2.76 17.15 17.64
N ASN A 153 1.74 17.09 16.79
CA ASN A 153 1.77 16.31 15.55
C ASN A 153 2.85 16.76 14.54
N ALA A 154 3.33 17.98 14.62
CA ALA A 154 4.49 18.47 13.87
C ALA A 154 5.77 17.68 14.15
N ARG A 155 5.87 17.03 15.33
CA ARG A 155 6.99 16.18 15.74
C ARG A 155 6.78 14.70 15.43
N TRP A 156 5.62 14.32 14.89
CA TRP A 156 5.38 12.94 14.47
C TRP A 156 6.17 12.63 13.21
N GLY A 157 6.68 11.41 13.12
CA GLY A 157 7.47 11.06 11.94
C GLY A 157 7.72 9.56 11.77
N GLY A 158 8.48 9.24 10.73
CA GLY A 158 8.91 7.89 10.43
C GLY A 158 7.77 6.94 10.05
N LEU A 159 7.94 5.68 10.43
CA LEU A 159 7.00 4.61 10.10
C LEU A 159 5.58 4.81 10.67
N PRO A 160 5.39 5.23 11.95
CA PRO A 160 4.06 5.48 12.48
C PRO A 160 3.26 6.47 11.65
N LEU A 161 3.87 7.57 11.25
CA LEU A 161 3.22 8.60 10.44
C LEU A 161 2.87 8.08 9.03
N THR A 162 3.79 7.35 8.39
CA THR A 162 3.56 6.71 7.09
C THR A 162 2.35 5.76 7.15
N LEU A 163 2.24 4.95 8.21
CA LEU A 163 1.10 4.05 8.43
C LEU A 163 -0.19 4.79 8.72
N ILE A 164 -0.16 5.86 9.51
CA ILE A 164 -1.33 6.71 9.79
C ILE A 164 -1.85 7.31 8.48
N LEU A 165 -0.98 7.96 7.70
CA LEU A 165 -1.36 8.59 6.43
C LEU A 165 -2.01 7.60 5.46
N SER A 166 -1.42 6.41 5.30
CA SER A 166 -1.94 5.39 4.40
C SER A 166 -3.24 4.78 4.91
N THR A 167 -3.31 4.42 6.20
CA THR A 167 -4.48 3.77 6.80
C THR A 167 -5.70 4.69 6.74
N PHE A 168 -5.57 5.93 7.21
CA PHE A 168 -6.64 6.91 7.13
C PHE A 168 -6.95 7.30 5.68
N GLY A 169 -5.91 7.42 4.84
CA GLY A 169 -6.06 7.65 3.41
C GLY A 169 -6.99 6.62 2.77
N ILE A 170 -6.73 5.34 2.97
CA ILE A 170 -7.54 4.23 2.44
C ILE A 170 -8.93 4.20 3.08
N ALA A 171 -9.00 4.28 4.42
CA ALA A 171 -10.25 4.14 5.16
C ALA A 171 -11.31 5.19 4.79
N PHE A 172 -10.90 6.44 4.57
CA PHE A 172 -11.80 7.50 4.16
C PHE A 172 -12.00 7.58 2.64
N ALA A 173 -10.96 7.30 1.84
CA ALA A 173 -11.08 7.33 0.39
C ALA A 173 -12.00 6.23 -0.14
N PHE A 174 -12.05 5.06 0.49
CA PHE A 174 -12.86 3.94 0.01
C PHE A 174 -14.36 4.25 -0.02
N PRO A 175 -15.02 4.67 1.07
CA PRO A 175 -16.44 5.01 1.05
C PRO A 175 -16.72 6.21 0.11
N ILE A 176 -15.86 7.22 0.10
CA ILE A 176 -16.00 8.38 -0.81
C ILE A 176 -15.91 7.91 -2.27
N GLY A 177 -14.94 7.06 -2.60
CA GLY A 177 -14.77 6.51 -3.93
C GLY A 177 -15.97 5.67 -4.39
N VAL A 178 -16.56 4.86 -3.50
CA VAL A 178 -17.80 4.12 -3.79
C VAL A 178 -18.95 5.09 -4.07
N LEU A 179 -19.13 6.13 -3.26
CA LEU A 179 -20.18 7.14 -3.48
C LEU A 179 -19.99 7.88 -4.80
N LEU A 180 -18.77 8.28 -5.13
CA LEU A 180 -18.42 8.93 -6.40
C LEU A 180 -18.71 8.02 -7.61
N ALA A 181 -18.38 6.72 -7.50
CA ALA A 181 -18.70 5.74 -8.54
C ALA A 181 -20.20 5.61 -8.79
N LEU A 182 -21.00 5.56 -7.72
CA LEU A 182 -22.47 5.56 -7.80
C LEU A 182 -22.99 6.87 -8.37
N GLY A 183 -22.46 8.02 -7.91
CA GLY A 183 -22.82 9.35 -8.40
C GLY A 183 -22.55 9.53 -9.90
N ARG A 184 -21.39 9.04 -10.38
CA ARG A 184 -21.05 9.05 -11.83
C ARG A 184 -22.04 8.25 -12.67
N ARG A 185 -22.70 7.24 -12.10
CA ARG A 185 -23.76 6.45 -12.75
C ARG A 185 -25.18 6.95 -12.51
N SER A 186 -25.34 8.03 -11.77
CA SER A 186 -26.64 8.62 -11.44
C SER A 186 -27.40 9.06 -12.69
N LYS A 187 -28.73 8.93 -12.63
CA LYS A 187 -29.65 9.49 -13.64
C LYS A 187 -29.83 11.02 -13.48
N MET A 188 -29.42 11.57 -12.33
CA MET A 188 -29.48 13.02 -12.06
C MET A 188 -28.29 13.71 -12.72
N PRO A 189 -28.51 14.60 -13.72
CA PRO A 189 -27.43 15.14 -14.54
C PRO A 189 -26.44 15.99 -13.72
N ALA A 190 -26.91 16.76 -12.75
CA ALA A 190 -26.06 17.59 -11.89
C ALA A 190 -25.09 16.73 -11.04
N ILE A 191 -25.59 15.69 -10.38
CA ILE A 191 -24.76 14.78 -9.55
C ILE A 191 -23.74 14.05 -10.42
N LYS A 192 -24.21 13.56 -11.58
CA LYS A 192 -23.31 12.90 -12.54
C LYS A 192 -22.19 13.84 -13.00
N ALA A 193 -22.54 15.07 -13.39
CA ALA A 193 -21.57 16.06 -13.86
C ALA A 193 -20.53 16.39 -12.78
N LEU A 194 -20.97 16.65 -11.55
CA LEU A 194 -20.07 16.95 -10.43
C LEU A 194 -19.10 15.77 -10.16
N CYS A 195 -19.62 14.55 -10.12
CA CYS A 195 -18.78 13.36 -9.90
C CYS A 195 -17.79 13.14 -11.05
N VAL A 196 -18.23 13.32 -12.31
CA VAL A 196 -17.36 13.19 -13.49
C VAL A 196 -16.25 14.25 -13.44
N VAL A 197 -16.61 15.51 -13.26
CA VAL A 197 -15.63 16.61 -13.19
C VAL A 197 -14.60 16.37 -12.08
N TYR A 198 -15.05 16.00 -10.88
CA TYR A 198 -14.16 15.68 -9.77
C TYR A 198 -13.20 14.54 -10.11
N ILE A 199 -13.72 13.40 -10.59
CA ILE A 199 -12.92 12.22 -10.87
C ILE A 199 -11.88 12.51 -11.96
N GLU A 200 -12.30 13.13 -13.08
CA GLU A 200 -11.39 13.40 -14.20
C GLU A 200 -10.33 14.47 -13.83
N LEU A 201 -10.74 15.51 -13.11
CA LEU A 201 -9.82 16.57 -12.67
C LEU A 201 -8.75 16.01 -11.71
N ILE A 202 -9.17 15.28 -10.68
CA ILE A 202 -8.22 14.75 -9.67
C ILE A 202 -7.30 13.68 -10.28
N ARG A 203 -7.80 12.85 -11.19
CA ARG A 203 -6.97 11.84 -11.88
C ARG A 203 -6.07 12.44 -12.95
N GLY A 204 -6.39 13.61 -13.46
CA GLY A 204 -5.58 14.36 -14.42
C GLY A 204 -4.41 15.12 -13.79
N VAL A 205 -4.37 15.25 -12.46
CA VAL A 205 -3.33 16.00 -11.73
C VAL A 205 -2.45 15.03 -10.94
N PRO A 206 -1.10 15.15 -10.99
CA PRO A 206 -0.20 14.36 -10.15
C PRO A 206 -0.46 14.59 -8.65
N LEU A 207 -0.35 13.53 -7.83
CA LEU A 207 -0.52 13.64 -6.38
C LEU A 207 0.41 14.68 -5.76
N ILE A 208 1.65 14.77 -6.25
CA ILE A 208 2.63 15.73 -5.76
C ILE A 208 2.14 17.20 -5.91
N SER A 209 1.45 17.50 -7.01
CA SER A 209 0.86 18.83 -7.24
C SER A 209 -0.31 19.09 -6.28
N LEU A 210 -1.15 18.10 -6.02
CA LEU A 210 -2.24 18.20 -5.03
C LEU A 210 -1.70 18.42 -3.62
N LEU A 211 -0.66 17.72 -3.22
CA LEU A 211 0.00 17.90 -1.93
C LEU A 211 0.58 19.30 -1.80
N PHE A 212 1.23 19.80 -2.85
CA PHE A 212 1.78 21.15 -2.86
C PHE A 212 0.66 22.20 -2.77
N MET A 213 -0.39 22.07 -3.59
CA MET A 213 -1.55 22.99 -3.56
C MET A 213 -2.22 22.99 -2.18
N SER A 214 -2.45 21.82 -1.57
CA SER A 214 -3.09 21.73 -0.26
C SER A 214 -2.20 22.28 0.86
N SER A 215 -0.90 22.11 0.78
CA SER A 215 0.02 22.50 1.84
C SER A 215 0.46 23.97 1.75
N VAL A 216 0.70 24.48 0.54
CA VAL A 216 1.28 25.82 0.31
C VAL A 216 0.23 26.80 -0.15
N MET A 217 -0.60 26.43 -1.13
CA MET A 217 -1.55 27.38 -1.72
C MET A 217 -2.82 27.55 -0.88
N LEU A 218 -3.38 26.45 -0.34
CA LEU A 218 -4.63 26.54 0.43
C LEU A 218 -4.57 27.54 1.59
N PRO A 219 -3.50 27.64 2.40
CA PRO A 219 -3.41 28.64 3.46
C PRO A 219 -3.53 30.08 2.98
N LEU A 220 -3.11 30.37 1.75
CA LEU A 220 -3.18 31.73 1.17
C LEU A 220 -4.61 32.17 0.88
N PHE A 221 -5.55 31.24 0.77
CA PHE A 221 -6.97 31.51 0.53
C PHE A 221 -7.80 31.45 1.82
N LEU A 222 -7.22 31.13 2.96
CA LEU A 222 -7.92 31.11 4.23
C LEU A 222 -8.01 32.54 4.81
N PRO A 223 -9.12 32.87 5.51
CA PRO A 223 -9.23 34.11 6.24
C PRO A 223 -8.14 34.27 7.31
N GLU A 224 -7.80 35.50 7.63
CA GLU A 224 -6.84 35.79 8.71
C GLU A 224 -7.26 35.13 10.04
N GLY A 225 -6.29 34.48 10.70
CA GLY A 225 -6.53 33.76 11.94
C GLY A 225 -7.03 32.32 11.79
N VAL A 226 -7.37 31.86 10.57
CA VAL A 226 -7.77 30.48 10.31
C VAL A 226 -6.55 29.71 9.80
N SER A 227 -6.11 28.70 10.56
CA SER A 227 -5.04 27.79 10.13
C SER A 227 -5.53 26.34 10.20
N ILE A 228 -5.35 25.60 9.12
CA ILE A 228 -5.58 24.16 9.08
C ILE A 228 -4.23 23.48 9.25
N ASP A 229 -4.15 22.51 10.13
CA ASP A 229 -2.92 21.77 10.36
C ASP A 229 -2.36 21.17 9.07
N LYS A 230 -1.04 21.18 8.91
CA LYS A 230 -0.35 20.74 7.70
C LYS A 230 -0.55 19.25 7.43
N LEU A 231 -0.55 18.41 8.47
CA LEU A 231 -0.78 16.98 8.35
C LEU A 231 -2.21 16.69 7.89
N LEU A 232 -3.19 17.44 8.43
CA LEU A 232 -4.59 17.32 8.03
C LEU A 232 -4.79 17.72 6.56
N ARG A 233 -4.15 18.81 6.10
CA ARG A 233 -4.20 19.23 4.68
C ARG A 233 -3.65 18.16 3.75
N ALA A 234 -2.50 17.57 4.10
CA ALA A 234 -1.93 16.47 3.34
C ALA A 234 -2.83 15.24 3.34
N GLN A 235 -3.41 14.91 4.49
CA GLN A 235 -4.34 13.77 4.62
C GLN A 235 -5.57 13.95 3.73
N ILE A 236 -6.16 15.15 3.69
CA ILE A 236 -7.31 15.47 2.81
C ILE A 236 -6.92 15.29 1.34
N ALA A 237 -5.76 15.82 0.92
CA ALA A 237 -5.28 15.68 -0.46
C ALA A 237 -5.09 14.20 -0.87
N ILE A 238 -4.51 13.39 0.03
CA ILE A 238 -4.33 11.94 -0.17
C ILE A 238 -5.70 11.24 -0.29
N ILE A 239 -6.66 11.57 0.57
CA ILE A 239 -8.02 11.00 0.53
C ILE A 239 -8.71 11.38 -0.79
N MET A 240 -8.64 12.64 -1.19
CA MET A 240 -9.24 13.12 -2.45
C MET A 240 -8.66 12.37 -3.65
N PHE A 241 -7.33 12.25 -3.71
CA PHE A 241 -6.65 11.56 -4.79
C PHE A 241 -7.07 10.08 -4.85
N ALA A 242 -6.94 9.37 -3.75
CA ALA A 242 -7.27 7.94 -3.67
C ALA A 242 -8.75 7.68 -3.98
N ALA A 243 -9.67 8.54 -3.51
CA ALA A 243 -11.10 8.40 -3.77
C ALA A 243 -11.45 8.45 -5.27
N ALA A 244 -10.75 9.28 -6.05
CA ALA A 244 -10.97 9.37 -7.49
C ALA A 244 -10.53 8.08 -8.22
N TYR A 245 -9.41 7.48 -7.84
CA TYR A 245 -8.94 6.20 -8.41
C TYR A 245 -9.82 5.02 -7.98
N ILE A 246 -10.22 4.98 -6.71
CA ILE A 246 -11.16 3.98 -6.19
C ILE A 246 -12.51 4.09 -6.92
N ALA A 247 -13.00 5.30 -7.13
CA ALA A 247 -14.27 5.54 -7.84
C ALA A 247 -14.27 4.93 -9.25
N GLU A 248 -13.19 5.11 -10.00
CA GLU A 248 -13.07 4.55 -11.34
C GLU A 248 -12.98 3.02 -11.33
N THR A 249 -12.24 2.46 -10.39
CA THR A 249 -12.14 1.01 -10.20
C THR A 249 -13.50 0.40 -9.84
N VAL A 250 -14.21 0.99 -8.87
CA VAL A 250 -15.55 0.54 -8.48
C VAL A 250 -16.56 0.71 -9.64
N ARG A 251 -16.46 1.79 -10.42
CA ARG A 251 -17.26 1.98 -11.62
C ARG A 251 -17.06 0.83 -12.62
N GLY A 252 -15.81 0.41 -12.84
CA GLY A 252 -15.48 -0.76 -13.66
C GLY A 252 -16.18 -2.02 -13.15
N GLY A 253 -16.12 -2.28 -11.84
CA GLY A 253 -16.84 -3.41 -11.22
C GLY A 253 -18.35 -3.35 -11.38
N LEU A 254 -18.95 -2.16 -11.21
CA LEU A 254 -20.38 -1.97 -11.44
C LEU A 254 -20.79 -2.18 -12.90
N GLN A 255 -19.90 -1.94 -13.86
CA GLN A 255 -20.14 -2.20 -15.27
C GLN A 255 -20.02 -3.69 -15.63
N ALA A 256 -19.21 -4.44 -14.90
CA ALA A 256 -19.03 -5.87 -15.10
C ALA A 256 -20.23 -6.72 -14.64
N ILE A 257 -21.15 -6.15 -13.85
CA ILE A 257 -22.35 -6.86 -13.38
C ILE A 257 -23.33 -7.04 -14.55
N PRO A 258 -23.78 -8.30 -14.83
CA PRO A 258 -24.75 -8.59 -15.89
C PRO A 258 -26.06 -7.82 -15.70
N LYS A 259 -26.67 -7.36 -16.81
CA LYS A 259 -27.95 -6.62 -16.80
C LYS A 259 -29.05 -7.39 -16.07
N GLY A 260 -29.10 -8.71 -16.22
CA GLY A 260 -30.11 -9.58 -15.57
C GLY A 260 -30.09 -9.46 -14.03
N GLN A 261 -28.97 -9.08 -13.39
CA GLN A 261 -28.95 -8.82 -11.95
C GLN A 261 -29.74 -7.55 -11.59
N TYR A 262 -29.68 -6.53 -12.43
CA TYR A 262 -30.46 -5.30 -12.27
C TYR A 262 -31.95 -5.56 -12.55
N GLU A 263 -32.25 -6.23 -13.65
CA GLU A 263 -33.63 -6.59 -14.07
C GLU A 263 -34.31 -7.50 -13.04
N GLY A 264 -33.59 -8.51 -12.53
CA GLY A 264 -34.10 -9.38 -11.44
C GLY A 264 -34.38 -8.62 -10.16
N ALA A 265 -33.54 -7.66 -9.80
CA ALA A 265 -33.77 -6.82 -8.62
C ALA A 265 -34.97 -5.87 -8.83
N ASP A 266 -35.15 -5.33 -10.04
CA ASP A 266 -36.31 -4.51 -10.41
C ASP A 266 -37.60 -5.32 -10.35
N SER A 267 -37.60 -6.57 -10.85
CA SER A 267 -38.76 -7.49 -10.82
C SER A 267 -39.21 -7.83 -9.39
N LEU A 268 -38.28 -7.78 -8.40
CA LEU A 268 -38.60 -7.94 -6.99
C LEU A 268 -39.10 -6.63 -6.31
N GLY A 269 -39.27 -5.55 -7.08
CA GLY A 269 -39.72 -4.25 -6.57
C GLY A 269 -38.72 -3.55 -5.66
N LEU A 270 -37.43 -3.89 -5.72
CA LEU A 270 -36.41 -3.29 -4.87
C LEU A 270 -36.14 -1.84 -5.29
N LYS A 271 -36.15 -0.92 -4.34
CA LYS A 271 -35.73 0.47 -4.56
C LYS A 271 -34.22 0.53 -4.86
N TYR A 272 -33.76 1.57 -5.57
CA TYR A 272 -32.36 1.76 -5.98
C TYR A 272 -31.32 1.45 -4.88
N TRP A 273 -31.48 2.00 -3.68
CA TRP A 273 -30.53 1.77 -2.58
C TRP A 273 -30.57 0.35 -2.02
N GLN A 274 -31.75 -0.31 -2.07
CA GLN A 274 -31.90 -1.72 -1.67
C GLN A 274 -31.20 -2.63 -2.68
N GLN A 275 -31.41 -2.37 -3.98
CA GLN A 275 -30.75 -3.07 -5.07
C GLN A 275 -29.23 -2.92 -5.00
N MET A 276 -28.74 -1.67 -4.85
CA MET A 276 -27.30 -1.41 -4.74
C MET A 276 -26.69 -2.11 -3.52
N ARG A 277 -27.27 -1.92 -2.33
CA ARG A 277 -26.70 -2.43 -1.07
C ARG A 277 -26.74 -3.95 -0.97
N LYS A 278 -27.82 -4.60 -1.42
CA LYS A 278 -28.05 -6.03 -1.20
C LYS A 278 -27.55 -6.93 -2.33
N ILE A 279 -27.54 -6.45 -3.57
CA ILE A 279 -27.30 -7.28 -4.77
C ILE A 279 -26.09 -6.78 -5.56
N ILE A 280 -26.12 -5.56 -6.06
CA ILE A 280 -25.17 -5.08 -7.06
C ILE A 280 -23.80 -4.75 -6.47
N LEU A 281 -23.76 -3.90 -5.45
CA LEU A 281 -22.50 -3.42 -4.86
C LEU A 281 -21.66 -4.56 -4.24
N PRO A 282 -22.23 -5.53 -3.50
CA PRO A 282 -21.46 -6.66 -2.98
C PRO A 282 -20.80 -7.51 -4.08
N GLN A 283 -21.48 -7.71 -5.20
CA GLN A 283 -20.94 -8.44 -6.35
C GLN A 283 -19.86 -7.60 -7.06
N ALA A 284 -20.14 -6.32 -7.34
CA ALA A 284 -19.19 -5.41 -7.96
C ALA A 284 -17.89 -5.27 -7.16
N LEU A 285 -18.00 -5.13 -5.84
CA LEU A 285 -16.83 -5.02 -4.96
C LEU A 285 -15.99 -6.31 -4.97
N LYS A 286 -16.60 -7.50 -5.02
CA LYS A 286 -15.84 -8.76 -5.15
C LYS A 286 -14.99 -8.79 -6.41
N ILE A 287 -15.51 -8.32 -7.54
CA ILE A 287 -14.80 -8.28 -8.84
C ILE A 287 -13.58 -7.34 -8.77
N VAL A 288 -13.69 -6.23 -8.05
CA VAL A 288 -12.65 -5.20 -8.02
C VAL A 288 -11.68 -5.30 -6.84
N ILE A 289 -11.77 -6.33 -6.00
CA ILE A 289 -10.81 -6.53 -4.90
C ILE A 289 -9.35 -6.51 -5.39
N PRO A 290 -8.93 -7.26 -6.44
CA PRO A 290 -7.54 -7.24 -6.86
C PRO A 290 -7.06 -5.85 -7.31
N PRO A 291 -7.73 -5.12 -8.19
CA PRO A 291 -7.31 -3.75 -8.54
C PRO A 291 -7.41 -2.76 -7.37
N LEU A 292 -8.35 -2.92 -6.44
CA LEU A 292 -8.41 -2.07 -5.24
C LEU A 292 -7.18 -2.26 -4.35
N VAL A 293 -6.73 -3.49 -4.13
CA VAL A 293 -5.51 -3.73 -3.34
C VAL A 293 -4.28 -3.14 -4.04
N SER A 294 -4.23 -3.18 -5.38
CA SER A 294 -3.16 -2.52 -6.13
C SER A 294 -3.13 -1.01 -5.89
N ILE A 295 -4.31 -0.36 -5.81
CA ILE A 295 -4.43 1.06 -5.45
C ILE A 295 -3.97 1.28 -4.01
N PHE A 296 -4.32 0.42 -3.06
CA PHE A 296 -3.90 0.55 -1.66
C PHE A 296 -2.39 0.41 -1.49
N ILE A 297 -1.76 -0.53 -2.21
CA ILE A 297 -0.30 -0.69 -2.25
C ILE A 297 0.35 0.55 -2.88
N ALA A 298 -0.21 1.09 -3.96
CA ALA A 298 0.27 2.33 -4.56
C ALA A 298 0.18 3.49 -3.56
N LEU A 299 -0.98 3.68 -2.92
CA LEU A 299 -1.21 4.75 -1.94
C LEU A 299 -0.25 4.66 -0.75
N PHE A 300 0.03 3.45 -0.25
CA PHE A 300 1.01 3.25 0.81
C PHE A 300 2.41 3.74 0.40
N LYS A 301 2.83 3.50 -0.84
CA LYS A 301 4.10 4.02 -1.38
C LYS A 301 4.04 5.52 -1.63
N ASP A 302 2.91 6.02 -2.09
CA ASP A 302 2.69 7.43 -2.42
C ASP A 302 2.72 8.33 -1.18
N THR A 303 2.57 7.78 0.04
CA THR A 303 2.82 8.55 1.27
C THR A 303 4.23 9.13 1.32
N SER A 304 5.21 8.51 0.65
CA SER A 304 6.57 9.03 0.55
C SER A 304 6.66 10.39 -0.16
N LEU A 305 5.67 10.75 -0.98
CA LEU A 305 5.63 12.05 -1.68
C LEU A 305 5.39 13.23 -0.74
N VAL A 306 4.93 12.99 0.50
CA VAL A 306 4.73 14.08 1.47
C VAL A 306 6.06 14.72 1.91
N VAL A 307 7.19 14.10 1.56
CA VAL A 307 8.53 14.69 1.70
C VAL A 307 8.64 16.06 1.04
N ILE A 308 7.95 16.27 -0.10
CA ILE A 308 8.02 17.54 -0.85
C ILE A 308 7.44 18.72 -0.07
N ILE A 309 6.48 18.45 0.78
CA ILE A 309 5.86 19.45 1.65
C ILE A 309 6.47 19.46 3.06
N GLY A 310 7.57 18.72 3.28
CA GLY A 310 8.30 18.68 4.55
C GLY A 310 7.51 18.04 5.70
N ILE A 311 6.68 17.02 5.42
CA ILE A 311 6.13 16.13 6.43
C ILE A 311 7.14 15.01 6.67
N PHE A 312 7.45 14.73 7.92
CA PHE A 312 8.56 13.88 8.34
C PHE A 312 8.19 12.38 8.28
N ASP A 313 7.80 11.90 7.09
CA ASP A 313 7.51 10.47 6.84
C ASP A 313 8.78 9.61 6.93
N LEU A 314 8.67 8.32 6.66
CA LEU A 314 9.80 7.39 6.68
C LEU A 314 10.92 7.81 5.71
N THR A 315 10.57 8.41 4.55
CA THR A 315 11.52 8.85 3.53
C THR A 315 12.27 10.12 3.94
N LEU A 316 11.56 11.12 4.49
CA LEU A 316 12.22 12.33 4.99
C LEU A 316 13.05 12.04 6.21
N ALA A 317 12.64 11.11 7.09
CA ALA A 317 13.40 10.66 8.23
C ALA A 317 14.74 10.04 7.81
N ALA A 318 14.75 9.20 6.77
CA ALA A 318 15.97 8.64 6.20
C ALA A 318 16.88 9.73 5.61
N LYS A 319 16.30 10.70 4.86
CA LYS A 319 17.05 11.86 4.34
C LYS A 319 17.68 12.70 5.46
N ALA A 320 16.95 12.92 6.54
CA ALA A 320 17.45 13.65 7.69
C ALA A 320 18.62 12.91 8.37
N ALA A 321 18.54 11.58 8.48
CA ALA A 321 19.64 10.75 8.99
C ALA A 321 20.91 10.89 8.13
N LEU A 322 20.77 10.98 6.80
CA LEU A 322 21.88 11.19 5.87
C LEU A 322 22.49 12.59 5.93
N SER A 323 21.78 13.57 6.50
CA SER A 323 22.25 14.95 6.64
C SER A 323 23.20 15.13 7.84
N ASP A 324 23.34 14.11 8.70
CA ASP A 324 24.30 14.12 9.80
C ASP A 324 25.73 14.17 9.28
N ALA A 325 26.49 15.18 9.70
CA ALA A 325 27.87 15.37 9.26
C ALA A 325 28.80 14.20 9.66
N ALA A 326 28.51 13.56 10.80
CA ALA A 326 29.29 12.42 11.29
C ALA A 326 29.09 11.14 10.45
N TRP A 327 27.95 11.03 9.73
CA TRP A 327 27.53 9.83 9.02
C TRP A 327 27.18 10.10 7.55
N ARG A 328 27.86 11.04 6.89
CA ARG A 328 27.62 11.33 5.48
C ARG A 328 28.10 10.21 4.57
N GLY A 329 27.32 9.92 3.50
CA GLY A 329 27.74 9.05 2.40
C GLY A 329 27.11 7.65 2.38
N PHE A 330 26.27 7.30 3.33
CA PHE A 330 25.63 5.97 3.45
C PHE A 330 24.20 5.96 2.92
N GLY A 331 23.99 6.61 1.77
CA GLY A 331 22.67 6.71 1.14
C GLY A 331 22.11 5.36 0.67
N VAL A 332 22.97 4.48 0.20
CA VAL A 332 22.57 3.14 -0.26
C VAL A 332 21.97 2.35 0.90
N GLU A 333 22.65 2.33 2.05
CA GLU A 333 22.21 1.63 3.25
C GLU A 333 20.88 2.20 3.78
N ALA A 334 20.76 3.53 3.85
CA ALA A 334 19.54 4.19 4.29
C ALA A 334 18.35 3.82 3.40
N TYR A 335 18.52 3.93 2.08
CA TYR A 335 17.44 3.62 1.15
C TYR A 335 17.13 2.12 1.05
N LEU A 336 18.13 1.24 1.20
CA LEU A 336 17.89 -0.20 1.32
C LEU A 336 17.06 -0.52 2.57
N PHE A 337 17.40 0.08 3.70
CA PHE A 337 16.67 -0.13 4.95
C PHE A 337 15.19 0.27 4.84
N ILE A 338 14.90 1.49 4.37
CA ILE A 338 13.50 1.92 4.21
C ILE A 338 12.79 1.14 3.09
N SER A 339 13.49 0.80 2.01
CA SER A 339 12.94 -0.02 0.93
C SER A 339 12.53 -1.41 1.42
N LEU A 340 13.31 -2.01 2.32
CA LEU A 340 12.96 -3.28 2.95
C LEU A 340 11.67 -3.15 3.77
N ILE A 341 11.52 -2.07 4.52
CA ILE A 341 10.30 -1.80 5.30
C ILE A 341 9.10 -1.67 4.34
N TYR A 342 9.18 -0.82 3.31
CA TYR A 342 8.13 -0.69 2.30
C TYR A 342 7.83 -2.03 1.63
N PHE A 343 8.86 -2.80 1.29
CA PHE A 343 8.71 -4.11 0.65
C PHE A 343 7.93 -5.09 1.53
N VAL A 344 8.25 -5.18 2.83
CA VAL A 344 7.55 -6.08 3.78
C VAL A 344 6.06 -5.78 3.81
N PHE A 345 5.67 -4.50 3.93
CA PHE A 345 4.26 -4.11 3.94
C PHE A 345 3.58 -4.37 2.59
N CYS A 346 4.18 -3.93 1.48
CA CYS A 346 3.62 -4.12 0.15
C CYS A 346 3.49 -5.60 -0.23
N PHE A 347 4.50 -6.40 0.09
CA PHE A 347 4.50 -7.84 -0.16
C PHE A 347 3.42 -8.55 0.66
N SER A 348 3.28 -8.19 1.93
CA SER A 348 2.23 -8.73 2.82
C SER A 348 0.83 -8.41 2.29
N MET A 349 0.58 -7.16 1.86
CA MET A 349 -0.67 -6.74 1.24
C MET A 349 -0.94 -7.51 -0.06
N SER A 350 0.07 -7.68 -0.91
CA SER A 350 -0.04 -8.42 -2.17
C SER A 350 -0.36 -9.90 -1.94
N LYS A 351 0.32 -10.55 -0.98
CA LYS A 351 0.04 -11.95 -0.62
C LYS A 351 -1.36 -12.13 -0.02
N TYR A 352 -1.78 -11.21 0.82
CA TYR A 352 -3.14 -11.21 1.34
C TYR A 352 -4.19 -11.08 0.22
N SER A 353 -3.98 -10.16 -0.74
CA SER A 353 -4.86 -10.02 -1.91
C SER A 353 -5.00 -11.32 -2.70
N GLN A 354 -3.87 -11.96 -3.03
CA GLN A 354 -3.87 -13.24 -3.76
C GLN A 354 -4.61 -14.34 -3.00
N ALA A 355 -4.45 -14.40 -1.67
CA ALA A 355 -5.16 -15.36 -0.85
C ALA A 355 -6.68 -15.08 -0.81
N LEU A 356 -7.07 -13.80 -0.74
CA LEU A 356 -8.47 -13.39 -0.76
C LEU A 356 -9.13 -13.69 -2.11
N GLU A 357 -8.44 -13.40 -3.21
CA GLU A 357 -8.89 -13.67 -4.58
C GLU A 357 -9.15 -15.16 -4.79
N LYS A 358 -8.22 -16.04 -4.40
CA LYS A 358 -8.40 -17.49 -4.47
C LYS A 358 -9.63 -17.98 -3.70
N ARG A 359 -9.89 -17.41 -2.52
CA ARG A 359 -11.06 -17.77 -1.71
C ARG A 359 -12.37 -17.33 -2.37
N LEU A 360 -12.39 -16.13 -2.96
CA LEU A 360 -13.58 -15.58 -3.62
C LEU A 360 -13.88 -16.28 -4.95
N ALA A 361 -12.86 -16.76 -5.69
CA ALA A 361 -13.03 -17.51 -6.92
C ALA A 361 -13.67 -18.89 -6.67
N THR A 362 -13.34 -19.56 -5.57
CA THR A 362 -13.89 -20.88 -5.21
C THR A 362 -15.39 -20.81 -4.85
N ASP A 363 -15.89 -19.67 -4.38
CA ASP A 363 -17.32 -19.46 -4.08
C ASP A 363 -18.19 -19.36 -5.36
N HIS A 364 -17.60 -19.15 -6.53
CA HIS A 364 -18.32 -19.07 -7.82
C HIS A 364 -18.43 -20.43 -8.54
N GLN A 365 -17.71 -21.45 -8.09
CA GLN A 365 -17.73 -22.80 -8.67
C GLN A 365 -18.63 -23.77 -7.89
N ARG A 366 -19.28 -23.31 -6.83
CA ARG A 366 -20.33 -24.03 -6.09
C ARG A 366 -21.69 -23.36 -6.31
#